data_41bd40c705be9ee6bd7c0f905ec6c6ff
#
_entry.id   41bd40c705be9ee6bd7c0f905ec6c6ff
#
_cell.length_a   1.000
_cell.length_b   1.000
_cell.length_c   1.000
_cell.angle_alpha   90.00
_cell.angle_beta   90.00
_cell.angle_gamma   90.00
#
_symmetry.space_group_name_H-M   'P 1'
#
loop_
_entity.id
_entity.type
_entity.pdbx_description
1 polymer ?
#
loop_
_entity_poly.entity_id
_entity_poly.type
_entity_poly.pdbx_seq_one_letter_code
_entity_poly.pdbx_strand_id
1 'polypeptide(L)'
;HRDYLLRFARLQLRNDAWAEDAVSDTLLAALAKPQSFENKSQLKTWLVGILKHKVVDILRVQTREASIHFESDQDGNEELDALMFQKDGHFVEPPSTWSGGQNATFNPSENLQSQQFFQILEACTDKLPAAQGRLFLMREWLEMSVEEICKELNLTSTNLYVQLHRARLRLRECLELNWFGNQSNSAAK
;
A
#
# COMPACT_ATOMS: atom_id res chain seq x y z
N HIS A 1 3.18 17.07 -11.42
CA HIS A 1 3.36 16.28 -10.18
C HIS A 1 2.06 16.15 -9.37
N ARG A 2 1.09 17.10 -9.51
CA ARG A 2 -0.16 17.09 -8.72
C ARG A 2 -0.93 15.78 -8.87
N ASP A 3 -1.14 15.29 -10.09
CA ASP A 3 -1.92 14.05 -10.32
C ASP A 3 -1.28 12.82 -9.70
N TYR A 4 0.04 12.75 -9.68
CA TYR A 4 0.77 11.69 -9.01
C TYR A 4 0.62 11.76 -7.48
N LEU A 5 0.77 12.96 -6.90
CA LEU A 5 0.59 13.17 -5.46
C LEU A 5 -0.85 12.84 -5.04
N LEU A 6 -1.83 13.24 -5.85
CA LEU A 6 -3.23 12.97 -5.59
C LEU A 6 -3.55 11.48 -5.61
N ARG A 7 -3.01 10.74 -6.59
CA ARG A 7 -3.14 9.27 -6.65
C ARG A 7 -2.52 8.62 -5.43
N PHE A 8 -1.32 9.06 -5.03
CA PHE A 8 -0.66 8.59 -3.82
C PHE A 8 -1.50 8.85 -2.56
N ALA A 9 -2.05 10.06 -2.40
CA ALA A 9 -2.87 10.43 -1.24
C ALA A 9 -4.20 9.67 -1.19
N ARG A 10 -4.88 9.49 -2.33
CA ARG A 10 -6.14 8.73 -2.43
C ARG A 10 -5.98 7.29 -1.98
N LEU A 11 -4.88 6.64 -2.41
CA LEU A 11 -4.57 5.27 -2.01
C LEU A 11 -4.44 5.13 -0.49
N GLN A 12 -3.88 6.15 0.18
CA GLN A 12 -3.64 6.15 1.63
C GLN A 12 -4.89 6.51 2.44
N LEU A 13 -5.60 7.54 2.01
CA LEU A 13 -6.68 8.15 2.78
C LEU A 13 -8.05 7.57 2.44
N ARG A 14 -8.21 6.95 1.26
CA ARG A 14 -9.48 6.41 0.75
C ARG A 14 -10.64 7.42 0.83
N ASN A 15 -10.30 8.70 0.74
CA ASN A 15 -11.22 9.82 0.76
C ASN A 15 -10.68 10.93 -0.14
N ASP A 16 -11.44 11.30 -1.16
CA ASP A 16 -11.03 12.24 -2.18
C ASP A 16 -10.81 13.65 -1.61
N ALA A 17 -11.70 14.11 -0.74
CA ALA A 17 -11.59 15.45 -0.15
C ALA A 17 -10.30 15.56 0.70
N TRP A 18 -10.04 14.60 1.55
CA TRP A 18 -8.82 14.57 2.36
C TRP A 18 -7.54 14.42 1.52
N ALA A 19 -7.63 13.67 0.43
CA ALA A 19 -6.50 13.54 -0.49
C ALA A 19 -6.19 14.88 -1.19
N GLU A 20 -7.21 15.61 -1.60
CA GLU A 20 -7.06 16.93 -2.21
C GLU A 20 -6.51 17.95 -1.22
N ASP A 21 -6.99 17.96 0.01
CA ASP A 21 -6.48 18.83 1.08
C ASP A 21 -5.02 18.51 1.39
N ALA A 22 -4.66 17.23 1.57
CA ALA A 22 -3.28 16.82 1.81
C ALA A 22 -2.32 17.25 0.69
N VAL A 23 -2.75 17.14 -0.56
CA VAL A 23 -1.94 17.56 -1.72
C VAL A 23 -1.83 19.08 -1.79
N SER A 24 -2.91 19.80 -1.56
CA SER A 24 -2.92 21.25 -1.52
C SER A 24 -1.98 21.79 -0.44
N ASP A 25 -2.07 21.26 0.76
CA ASP A 25 -1.18 21.58 1.88
C ASP A 25 0.29 21.26 1.58
N THR A 26 0.53 20.15 0.88
CA THR A 26 1.88 19.76 0.46
C THR A 26 2.47 20.78 -0.50
N LEU A 27 1.71 21.18 -1.51
CA LEU A 27 2.16 22.16 -2.49
C LEU A 27 2.37 23.54 -1.85
N LEU A 28 1.49 23.96 -0.95
CA LEU A 28 1.64 25.20 -0.19
C LEU A 28 2.91 25.16 0.68
N ALA A 29 3.16 24.07 1.39
CA ALA A 29 4.36 23.89 2.21
C ALA A 29 5.65 23.95 1.36
N ALA A 30 5.63 23.31 0.19
CA ALA A 30 6.74 23.33 -0.75
C ALA A 30 7.02 24.75 -1.28
N LEU A 31 5.96 25.50 -1.61
CA LEU A 31 6.08 26.90 -2.08
C LEU A 31 6.52 27.86 -0.98
N ALA A 32 6.14 27.60 0.27
CA ALA A 32 6.53 28.43 1.41
C ALA A 32 8.01 28.30 1.76
N LYS A 33 8.63 27.13 1.48
CA LYS A 33 10.04 26.87 1.80
C LYS A 33 10.78 26.20 0.63
N PRO A 34 10.90 26.86 -0.53
CA PRO A 34 11.55 26.27 -1.71
C PRO A 34 13.02 25.97 -1.48
N GLN A 35 13.69 26.70 -0.59
CA GLN A 35 15.09 26.48 -0.21
C GLN A 35 15.32 25.17 0.55
N SER A 36 14.28 24.52 1.07
CA SER A 36 14.41 23.21 1.69
C SER A 36 14.57 22.07 0.67
N PHE A 37 14.37 22.38 -0.61
CA PHE A 37 14.71 21.48 -1.70
C PHE A 37 16.18 21.63 -2.05
N GLU A 38 17.02 20.78 -1.43
CA GLU A 38 18.48 20.82 -1.60
C GLU A 38 18.99 20.15 -2.90
N ASN A 39 18.11 19.80 -3.85
CA ASN A 39 18.44 19.06 -5.08
C ASN A 39 19.15 17.70 -4.85
N LYS A 40 19.07 17.14 -3.64
CA LYS A 40 19.62 15.83 -3.30
C LYS A 40 18.78 14.66 -3.82
N SER A 41 17.54 14.94 -4.25
CA SER A 41 16.61 13.98 -4.81
C SER A 41 15.81 14.61 -5.95
N GLN A 42 15.03 13.80 -6.67
CA GLN A 42 14.07 14.36 -7.63
C GLN A 42 12.99 15.18 -6.90
N LEU A 43 12.54 16.26 -7.52
CA LEU A 43 11.45 17.11 -6.98
C LEU A 43 10.21 16.30 -6.57
N LYS A 44 9.86 15.29 -7.37
CA LYS A 44 8.77 14.37 -7.08
C LYS A 44 8.95 13.63 -5.77
N THR A 45 10.15 13.09 -5.51
CA THR A 45 10.49 12.36 -4.28
C THR A 45 10.42 13.27 -3.06
N TRP A 46 10.92 14.48 -3.17
CA TRP A 46 10.86 15.48 -2.11
C TRP A 46 9.41 15.86 -1.76
N LEU A 47 8.57 16.12 -2.78
CA LEU A 47 7.15 16.40 -2.57
C LEU A 47 6.40 15.23 -1.91
N VAL A 48 6.71 13.99 -2.30
CA VAL A 48 6.15 12.80 -1.62
C VAL A 48 6.59 12.73 -0.17
N GLY A 49 7.81 13.11 0.16
CA GLY A 49 8.28 13.21 1.55
C GLY A 49 7.42 14.16 2.38
N ILE A 50 7.09 15.35 1.85
CA ILE A 50 6.20 16.31 2.52
C ILE A 50 4.79 15.72 2.65
N LEU A 51 4.27 15.12 1.56
CA LEU A 51 2.93 14.52 1.52
C LEU A 51 2.77 13.38 2.54
N LYS A 52 3.78 12.53 2.72
CA LYS A 52 3.76 11.46 3.71
C LYS A 52 3.44 11.99 5.12
N HIS A 53 4.07 13.08 5.54
CA HIS A 53 3.80 13.69 6.84
C HIS A 53 2.35 14.19 6.95
N LYS A 54 1.84 14.85 5.91
CA LYS A 54 0.44 15.31 5.88
C LYS A 54 -0.56 14.17 5.95
N VAL A 55 -0.31 13.10 5.22
CA VAL A 55 -1.15 11.88 5.24
C VAL A 55 -1.15 11.25 6.62
N VAL A 56 0.02 11.11 7.26
CA VAL A 56 0.12 10.56 8.62
C VAL A 56 -0.66 11.40 9.62
N ASP A 57 -0.57 12.73 9.55
CA ASP A 57 -1.31 13.63 10.44
C ASP A 57 -2.83 13.46 10.29
N ILE A 58 -3.32 13.34 9.05
CA ILE A 58 -4.75 13.07 8.80
C ILE A 58 -5.14 11.69 9.35
N LEU A 59 -4.34 10.65 9.11
CA LEU A 59 -4.61 9.30 9.62
C LEU A 59 -4.65 9.26 11.15
N ARG A 60 -3.81 10.04 11.84
CA ARG A 60 -3.82 10.18 13.30
C ARG A 60 -5.13 10.75 13.82
N VAL A 61 -5.63 11.80 13.19
CA VAL A 61 -6.93 12.38 13.55
C VAL A 61 -8.05 11.36 13.35
N GLN A 62 -8.08 10.69 12.22
CA GLN A 62 -9.08 9.67 11.91
C GLN A 62 -9.06 8.48 12.86
N THR A 63 -7.87 8.02 13.27
CA THR A 63 -7.75 6.88 14.19
C THR A 63 -8.29 7.23 15.57
N ARG A 64 -8.21 8.49 15.98
CA ARG A 64 -8.79 8.98 17.24
C ARG A 64 -10.31 9.12 17.17
N GLU A 65 -10.83 9.55 16.02
CA GLU A 65 -12.28 9.79 15.83
C GLU A 65 -13.04 8.51 15.51
N ALA A 66 -12.48 7.65 14.68
CA ALA A 66 -13.02 6.33 14.41
C ALA A 66 -12.31 5.33 15.32
N SER A 67 -13.05 4.73 16.26
CA SER A 67 -12.61 3.50 16.93
C SER A 67 -12.47 2.41 15.86
N ILE A 68 -11.36 2.43 15.10
CA ILE A 68 -11.06 1.35 14.17
C ILE A 68 -10.68 0.17 15.03
N HIS A 69 -11.65 -0.69 15.27
CA HIS A 69 -11.45 -1.95 15.94
C HIS A 69 -10.55 -2.80 15.04
N PHE A 70 -9.26 -2.84 15.39
CA PHE A 70 -8.35 -3.88 14.91
C PHE A 70 -8.58 -5.21 15.66
N GLU A 71 -9.56 -5.19 16.58
CA GLU A 71 -10.00 -6.38 17.28
C GLU A 71 -10.73 -7.29 16.32
N SER A 72 -10.06 -8.38 16.03
CA SER A 72 -10.63 -9.57 15.39
C SER A 72 -11.60 -9.31 14.22
N ASP A 73 -11.06 -9.02 13.03
CA ASP A 73 -11.67 -9.53 11.81
C ASP A 73 -11.63 -11.08 11.88
N GLN A 74 -12.38 -11.66 12.84
CA GLN A 74 -12.57 -13.10 12.94
C GLN A 74 -13.46 -13.62 11.81
N ASP A 75 -14.24 -12.73 11.18
CA ASP A 75 -15.20 -13.10 10.15
C ASP A 75 -14.54 -13.12 8.76
N GLY A 76 -13.99 -14.24 8.38
CA GLY A 76 -13.50 -14.52 7.04
C GLY A 76 -11.97 -14.74 6.91
N ASN A 77 -11.19 -14.49 7.95
CA ASN A 77 -9.75 -14.70 7.92
C ASN A 77 -9.33 -16.13 8.22
N GLU A 78 -10.07 -16.84 9.09
CA GLU A 78 -9.77 -18.25 9.42
C GLU A 78 -9.99 -19.18 8.22
N GLU A 79 -11.02 -18.90 7.42
CA GLU A 79 -11.34 -19.67 6.22
C GLU A 79 -10.28 -19.45 5.13
N LEU A 80 -9.84 -18.19 4.93
CA LEU A 80 -8.76 -17.87 4.00
C LEU A 80 -7.41 -18.40 4.49
N ASP A 81 -7.10 -18.26 5.78
CA ASP A 81 -5.89 -18.81 6.37
C ASP A 81 -5.86 -20.35 6.27
N ALA A 82 -6.99 -21.04 6.47
CA ALA A 82 -7.11 -22.49 6.32
C ALA A 82 -6.98 -22.95 4.85
N LEU A 83 -7.38 -22.12 3.89
CA LEU A 83 -7.19 -22.39 2.47
C LEU A 83 -5.73 -22.19 2.02
N MET A 84 -5.02 -21.24 2.62
CA MET A 84 -3.67 -20.87 2.20
C MET A 84 -2.56 -21.53 3.01
N PHE A 85 -2.83 -21.90 4.27
CA PHE A 85 -1.82 -22.46 5.17
C PHE A 85 -2.28 -23.78 5.79
N GLN A 86 -1.34 -24.70 5.90
CA GLN A 86 -1.47 -25.89 6.74
C GLN A 86 -1.40 -25.48 8.21
N LYS A 87 -1.85 -26.38 9.11
CA LYS A 87 -1.83 -26.14 10.56
C LYS A 87 -0.44 -25.86 11.13
N ASP A 88 0.61 -26.26 10.42
CA ASP A 88 2.02 -26.05 10.75
C ASP A 88 2.57 -24.71 10.19
N GLY A 89 1.74 -23.91 9.50
CA GLY A 89 2.11 -22.61 8.94
C GLY A 89 2.75 -22.66 7.54
N HIS A 90 2.87 -23.86 6.94
CA HIS A 90 3.33 -23.99 5.57
C HIS A 90 2.20 -23.71 4.59
N PHE A 91 2.53 -23.24 3.38
CA PHE A 91 1.54 -23.04 2.32
C PHE A 91 0.90 -24.38 1.91
N VAL A 92 -0.43 -24.41 1.74
CA VAL A 92 -1.14 -25.55 1.14
C VAL A 92 -0.68 -25.76 -0.30
N GLU A 93 -0.62 -24.69 -1.07
CA GLU A 93 0.04 -24.63 -2.37
C GLU A 93 1.15 -23.58 -2.32
N PRO A 94 2.42 -23.98 -2.54
CA PRO A 94 3.49 -23.01 -2.57
C PRO A 94 3.19 -21.98 -3.66
N PRO A 95 3.46 -20.69 -3.39
CA PRO A 95 3.24 -19.64 -4.36
C PRO A 95 3.94 -19.99 -5.67
N SER A 96 3.20 -19.92 -6.79
CA SER A 96 3.81 -20.07 -8.10
C SER A 96 4.99 -19.12 -8.22
N THR A 97 6.13 -19.62 -8.67
CA THR A 97 7.23 -18.75 -9.07
C THR A 97 6.67 -17.91 -10.21
N TRP A 98 6.55 -16.61 -10.00
CA TRP A 98 6.18 -15.69 -11.08
C TRP A 98 7.17 -15.90 -12.21
N SER A 99 6.75 -16.59 -13.27
CA SER A 99 7.60 -17.03 -14.36
C SER A 99 8.16 -15.92 -15.24
N GLY A 100 7.97 -14.67 -14.84
CA GLY A 100 8.64 -13.49 -15.40
C GLY A 100 9.70 -12.89 -14.49
N GLY A 101 9.91 -13.46 -13.28
CA GLY A 101 10.60 -12.78 -12.17
C GLY A 101 12.13 -12.79 -12.22
N GLN A 102 12.76 -13.57 -13.08
CA GLN A 102 14.23 -13.57 -13.13
C GLN A 102 14.83 -12.48 -14.03
N ASN A 103 14.04 -11.82 -14.88
CA ASN A 103 14.50 -10.75 -15.77
C ASN A 103 13.53 -9.54 -15.83
N ALA A 104 12.52 -9.49 -15.02
CA ALA A 104 11.74 -8.26 -14.86
C ALA A 104 12.56 -7.25 -14.03
N THR A 105 13.66 -6.82 -14.59
CA THR A 105 14.21 -5.51 -14.27
C THR A 105 13.07 -4.56 -14.57
N PHE A 106 12.46 -4.03 -13.53
CA PHE A 106 11.43 -3.00 -13.61
C PHE A 106 12.08 -1.84 -14.37
N ASN A 107 11.94 -1.84 -15.68
CA ASN A 107 12.52 -0.82 -16.53
C ASN A 107 11.55 0.39 -16.47
N PRO A 108 11.90 1.48 -15.80
CA PRO A 108 11.03 2.65 -15.64
C PRO A 108 10.67 3.31 -17.00
N SER A 109 11.32 2.93 -18.07
CA SER A 109 11.07 3.47 -19.42
C SER A 109 9.84 2.89 -20.12
N GLU A 110 9.24 1.81 -19.62
CA GLU A 110 7.99 1.27 -20.13
C GLU A 110 6.79 1.91 -19.42
N ASN A 111 6.60 3.20 -19.66
CA ASN A 111 5.59 4.03 -18.97
C ASN A 111 4.15 3.49 -19.02
N LEU A 112 3.78 2.73 -20.04
CA LEU A 112 2.40 2.25 -20.18
C LEU A 112 2.15 1.01 -19.31
N GLN A 113 3.06 0.05 -19.29
CA GLN A 113 2.95 -1.15 -18.47
C GLN A 113 3.01 -0.82 -16.99
N SER A 114 3.87 0.15 -16.60
CA SER A 114 3.93 0.60 -15.22
C SER A 114 2.65 1.31 -14.77
N GLN A 115 2.00 2.10 -15.64
CA GLN A 115 0.72 2.73 -15.31
C GLN A 115 -0.40 1.71 -15.11
N GLN A 116 -0.51 0.71 -15.98
CA GLN A 116 -1.49 -0.37 -15.86
C GLN A 116 -1.25 -1.22 -14.60
N PHE A 117 0.01 -1.54 -14.30
CA PHE A 117 0.35 -2.25 -13.06
C PHE A 117 -0.09 -1.46 -11.83
N PHE A 118 0.20 -0.16 -11.77
CA PHE A 118 -0.21 0.66 -10.63
C PHE A 118 -1.72 0.79 -10.50
N GLN A 119 -2.48 0.82 -11.59
CA GLN A 119 -3.94 0.81 -11.54
C GLN A 119 -4.48 -0.51 -10.96
N ILE A 120 -3.90 -1.63 -11.34
CA ILE A 120 -4.28 -2.95 -10.81
C ILE A 120 -3.87 -3.08 -9.34
N LEU A 121 -2.67 -2.63 -8.98
CA LEU A 121 -2.21 -2.62 -7.59
C LEU A 121 -3.12 -1.76 -6.70
N GLU A 122 -3.53 -0.59 -7.19
CA GLU A 122 -4.49 0.30 -6.52
C GLU A 122 -5.82 -0.42 -6.30
N ALA A 123 -6.38 -1.02 -7.36
CA ALA A 123 -7.62 -1.78 -7.26
C ALA A 123 -7.52 -3.01 -6.34
N CYS A 124 -6.37 -3.69 -6.30
CA CYS A 124 -6.13 -4.80 -5.38
C CYS A 124 -5.99 -4.31 -3.93
N THR A 125 -5.34 -3.17 -3.71
CA THR A 125 -5.19 -2.58 -2.38
C THR A 125 -6.54 -2.12 -1.82
N ASP A 126 -7.43 -1.59 -2.69
CA ASP A 126 -8.77 -1.17 -2.30
C ASP A 126 -9.69 -2.34 -1.90
N LYS A 127 -9.41 -3.54 -2.41
CA LYS A 127 -10.13 -4.77 -2.03
C LYS A 127 -9.69 -5.33 -0.69
N LEU A 128 -8.56 -4.89 -0.12
CA LEU A 128 -8.15 -5.33 1.20
C LEU A 128 -9.15 -4.86 2.27
N PRO A 129 -9.36 -5.65 3.34
CA PRO A 129 -10.02 -5.17 4.54
C PRO A 129 -9.38 -3.85 5.00
N ALA A 130 -10.21 -2.91 5.48
CA ALA A 130 -9.76 -1.55 5.75
C ALA A 130 -8.55 -1.48 6.71
N ALA A 131 -8.56 -2.32 7.76
CA ALA A 131 -7.46 -2.43 8.71
C ALA A 131 -6.17 -2.91 8.03
N GLN A 132 -6.25 -3.99 7.24
CA GLN A 132 -5.09 -4.58 6.55
C GLN A 132 -4.53 -3.63 5.49
N GLY A 133 -5.39 -3.01 4.70
CA GLY A 133 -4.99 -2.01 3.71
C GLY A 133 -4.26 -0.85 4.35
N ARG A 134 -4.79 -0.32 5.48
CA ARG A 134 -4.14 0.77 6.22
C ARG A 134 -2.76 0.37 6.74
N LEU A 135 -2.62 -0.78 7.41
CA LEU A 135 -1.34 -1.26 7.92
C LEU A 135 -0.32 -1.46 6.81
N PHE A 136 -0.75 -2.06 5.69
CA PHE A 136 0.10 -2.27 4.52
C PHE A 136 0.62 -0.94 3.97
N LEU A 137 -0.25 0.05 3.81
CA LEU A 137 0.12 1.36 3.29
C LEU A 137 1.06 2.12 4.27
N MET A 138 0.78 2.07 5.57
CA MET A 138 1.66 2.69 6.57
C MET A 138 3.07 2.07 6.54
N ARG A 139 3.17 0.75 6.40
CA ARG A 139 4.45 0.05 6.39
C ARG A 139 5.22 0.22 5.09
N GLU A 140 4.58 -0.05 3.95
CA GLU A 140 5.27 -0.17 2.67
C GLU A 140 5.38 1.17 1.91
N TRP A 141 4.42 2.08 2.11
CA TRP A 141 4.37 3.33 1.36
C TRP A 141 4.77 4.55 2.20
N LEU A 142 4.34 4.59 3.47
CA LEU A 142 4.75 5.64 4.39
C LEU A 142 6.09 5.31 5.07
N GLU A 143 6.59 4.07 4.92
CA GLU A 143 7.87 3.61 5.47
C GLU A 143 7.96 3.74 7.00
N MET A 144 6.79 3.69 7.67
CA MET A 144 6.75 3.77 9.12
C MET A 144 7.38 2.51 9.74
N SER A 145 8.06 2.69 10.86
CA SER A 145 8.60 1.57 11.63
C SER A 145 7.48 0.76 12.32
N VAL A 146 7.79 -0.46 12.70
CA VAL A 146 6.87 -1.33 13.46
C VAL A 146 6.45 -0.64 14.75
N GLU A 147 7.41 -0.02 15.46
CA GLU A 147 7.20 0.66 16.72
C GLU A 147 6.27 1.88 16.57
N GLU A 148 6.46 2.66 15.50
CA GLU A 148 5.61 3.80 15.19
C GLU A 148 4.18 3.37 14.89
N ILE A 149 3.98 2.34 14.06
CA ILE A 149 2.65 1.82 13.72
C ILE A 149 1.96 1.25 14.97
N CYS A 150 2.67 0.44 15.77
CA CYS A 150 2.13 -0.14 17.00
C CYS A 150 1.70 0.93 18.00
N LYS A 151 2.51 1.97 18.18
CA LYS A 151 2.20 3.11 19.06
C LYS A 151 1.00 3.91 18.54
N GLU A 152 0.96 4.16 17.23
CA GLU A 152 -0.09 4.97 16.60
C GLU A 152 -1.46 4.30 16.68
N LEU A 153 -1.50 2.98 16.44
CA LEU A 153 -2.75 2.22 16.34
C LEU A 153 -3.07 1.39 17.60
N ASN A 154 -2.24 1.52 18.64
CA ASN A 154 -2.35 0.74 19.88
C ASN A 154 -2.39 -0.78 19.63
N LEU A 155 -1.50 -1.27 18.77
CA LEU A 155 -1.39 -2.67 18.39
C LEU A 155 -0.15 -3.32 18.99
N THR A 156 -0.21 -4.65 19.19
CA THR A 156 0.98 -5.43 19.46
C THR A 156 1.75 -5.70 18.17
N SER A 157 3.07 -5.84 18.26
CA SER A 157 3.91 -6.19 17.10
C SER A 157 3.50 -7.52 16.46
N THR A 158 3.10 -8.49 17.29
CA THR A 158 2.61 -9.79 16.80
C THR A 158 1.36 -9.62 15.93
N ASN A 159 0.36 -8.87 16.40
CA ASN A 159 -0.84 -8.60 15.61
C ASN A 159 -0.51 -7.86 14.32
N LEU A 160 0.34 -6.84 14.39
CA LEU A 160 0.78 -6.11 13.20
C LEU A 160 1.41 -7.04 12.15
N TYR A 161 2.32 -7.94 12.55
CA TYR A 161 2.94 -8.88 11.62
C TYR A 161 1.94 -9.85 10.99
N VAL A 162 1.00 -10.37 11.77
CA VAL A 162 -0.07 -11.25 11.27
C VAL A 162 -0.92 -10.52 10.23
N GLN A 163 -1.37 -9.30 10.53
CA GLN A 163 -2.19 -8.52 9.61
C GLN A 163 -1.44 -8.13 8.32
N LEU A 164 -0.16 -7.74 8.43
CA LEU A 164 0.67 -7.46 7.27
C LEU A 164 0.89 -8.70 6.40
N HIS A 165 1.09 -9.85 7.02
CA HIS A 165 1.24 -11.11 6.30
C HIS A 165 -0.04 -11.43 5.50
N ARG A 166 -1.20 -11.36 6.14
CA ARG A 166 -2.50 -11.56 5.49
C ARG A 166 -2.75 -10.56 4.35
N ALA A 167 -2.40 -9.29 4.56
CA ALA A 167 -2.50 -8.26 3.52
C ALA A 167 -1.66 -8.60 2.28
N ARG A 168 -0.40 -9.01 2.50
CA ARG A 168 0.51 -9.39 1.39
C ARG A 168 0.02 -10.60 0.61
N LEU A 169 -0.57 -11.59 1.30
CA LEU A 169 -1.13 -12.77 0.63
C LEU A 169 -2.32 -12.42 -0.26
N ARG A 170 -3.27 -11.63 0.27
CA ARG A 170 -4.44 -11.18 -0.50
C ARG A 170 -4.03 -10.32 -1.70
N LEU A 171 -3.05 -9.44 -1.51
CA LEU A 171 -2.50 -8.65 -2.61
C LEU A 171 -1.86 -9.53 -3.67
N ARG A 172 -1.10 -10.53 -3.25
CA ARG A 172 -0.46 -11.49 -4.15
C ARG A 172 -1.50 -12.21 -4.98
N GLU A 173 -2.52 -12.81 -4.36
CA GLU A 173 -3.61 -13.49 -5.06
C GLU A 173 -4.30 -12.57 -6.07
N CYS A 174 -4.64 -11.35 -5.66
CA CYS A 174 -5.27 -10.39 -6.53
C CYS A 174 -4.37 -10.02 -7.72
N LEU A 175 -3.08 -9.83 -7.52
CA LEU A 175 -2.11 -9.53 -8.58
C LEU A 175 -1.87 -10.73 -9.49
N GLU A 176 -1.81 -11.94 -8.96
CA GLU A 176 -1.71 -13.16 -9.78
C GLU A 176 -2.89 -13.29 -10.74
N LEU A 177 -4.11 -13.05 -10.26
CA LEU A 177 -5.32 -13.13 -11.09
C LEU A 177 -5.42 -12.00 -12.13
N ASN A 178 -5.11 -10.78 -11.75
CA ASN A 178 -5.43 -9.60 -12.57
C ASN A 178 -4.25 -9.07 -13.39
N TRP A 179 -3.02 -9.40 -13.04
CA TRP A 179 -1.83 -8.95 -13.74
C TRP A 179 -1.04 -10.11 -14.35
N PHE A 180 -0.55 -11.03 -13.54
CA PHE A 180 0.32 -12.10 -13.99
C PHE A 180 -0.42 -13.20 -14.78
N GLY A 181 -1.67 -13.55 -14.38
CA GLY A 181 -2.49 -14.55 -15.09
C GLY A 181 -2.90 -14.11 -16.50
N ASN A 182 -3.10 -12.83 -16.73
CA ASN A 182 -3.45 -12.31 -18.05
C ASN A 182 -2.24 -12.23 -19.02
N GLN A 183 -1.02 -12.17 -18.52
CA GLN A 183 0.18 -12.16 -19.35
C GLN A 183 0.52 -13.55 -19.92
N SER A 184 0.22 -14.61 -19.18
CA SER A 184 0.42 -15.99 -19.65
C SER A 184 -0.50 -16.37 -20.82
N ASN A 185 -1.69 -15.79 -20.92
CA ASN A 185 -2.62 -16.00 -22.04
C ASN A 185 -2.28 -15.15 -23.30
N SER A 186 -1.53 -14.08 -23.16
CA SER A 186 -1.12 -13.21 -24.28
C SER A 186 0.11 -13.73 -25.02
N ALA A 187 0.92 -14.55 -24.38
CA ALA A 187 2.15 -15.14 -24.99
C ALA A 187 1.89 -16.46 -25.72
N ALA A 188 0.65 -16.98 -25.70
CA ALA A 188 0.25 -18.25 -26.34
C ALA A 188 -0.60 -18.06 -27.62
N LYS A 189 -0.60 -16.84 -28.22
CA LYS A 189 -1.27 -16.57 -29.50
C LYS A 189 -0.29 -16.14 -30.58
#